data_ccad44a09c4d725097ee272aad4a4a70
#
_entry.id   ccad44a09c4d725097ee272aad4a4a70
#
_cell.length_a   1.000
_cell.length_b   1.000
_cell.length_c   1.000
_cell.angle_alpha   90.00
_cell.angle_beta   90.00
_cell.angle_gamma   90.00
#
_symmetry.space_group_name_H-M   'P 1'
#
loop_
_entity.id
_entity.type
_entity.pdbx_description
1 polymer ?
#
loop_
_entity_poly.entity_id
_entity_poly.type
_entity_poly.pdbx_seq_one_letter_code
_entity_poly.pdbx_strand_id
1 'polypeptide(L)'
;MLRMEIALFIIAGFVACVYFSAEKERSPLHETFSVLLAAVLFNLAMDGATVYTVNRLDTVPPLLNSVLHRLFLGSLTAVIYLFYQYIAILVQEETGKPRRLDLPARVFLILALLGNFLLPITYTVTPQGNYSSGPYMYVPYAAVAFYLLLCAGLLMGGWRAIHGKQRSAIGAALFIEFTVCVLQGMHHTWLISGMGITLMTLSFYLTLENPEALRAELVEQKMSMLYLKSQVNPHFLYNTLDTIRIQAQLNGDKPAADLLMRLVDFFRHSVKVDRPMVTLDDEMELLEDYTELMCCRYPQLRCTCDIDPDLGGAQVPNFILQPLVENSMLHGLKNRGYRGEVAISAEKTPEGCLEIRIRDTGAGFAPGRKEQIDAMLLHYDKQPPKLTGSSIGVLNVQKRIKLLCGREYGLSYTENEGGGVTAHILLPLKEELA
;
A
#
# COMPACT_ATOMS: atom_id res chain seq x y z
N MET A 1 4.52 -41.28 14.65
CA MET A 1 5.29 -40.21 14.02
C MET A 1 4.93 -40.03 12.56
N LEU A 2 5.10 -40.97 11.64
CA LEU A 2 4.79 -40.80 10.20
C LEU A 2 3.36 -40.30 9.89
N ARG A 3 2.36 -40.63 10.69
CA ARG A 3 0.97 -40.14 10.52
C ARG A 3 0.85 -38.64 10.78
N MET A 4 1.64 -38.09 11.67
CA MET A 4 1.66 -36.66 11.98
C MET A 4 2.29 -35.88 10.82
N GLU A 5 3.44 -36.34 10.30
CA GLU A 5 4.14 -35.69 9.18
C GLU A 5 3.28 -35.65 7.93
N ILE A 6 2.55 -36.74 7.64
CA ILE A 6 1.59 -36.77 6.51
C ILE A 6 0.47 -35.73 6.72
N ALA A 7 -0.10 -35.62 7.92
CA ALA A 7 -1.16 -34.65 8.22
C ALA A 7 -0.66 -33.20 8.06
N LEU A 8 0.55 -32.90 8.56
CA LEU A 8 1.17 -31.58 8.42
C LEU A 8 1.45 -31.23 6.96
N PHE A 9 1.93 -32.19 6.18
CA PHE A 9 2.15 -32.03 4.74
C PHE A 9 0.85 -31.74 3.98
N ILE A 10 -0.23 -32.42 4.32
CA ILE A 10 -1.56 -32.18 3.72
C ILE A 10 -2.06 -30.79 4.07
N ILE A 11 -1.93 -30.34 5.33
CA ILE A 11 -2.34 -29.01 5.77
C ILE A 11 -1.53 -27.93 5.03
N ALA A 12 -0.20 -28.04 4.99
CA ALA A 12 0.64 -27.10 4.28
C ALA A 12 0.37 -27.11 2.76
N GLY A 13 0.11 -28.29 2.18
CA GLY A 13 -0.26 -28.45 0.79
C GLY A 13 -1.60 -27.78 0.46
N PHE A 14 -2.60 -27.89 1.34
CA PHE A 14 -3.87 -27.18 1.18
C PHE A 14 -3.67 -25.65 1.21
N VAL A 15 -2.89 -25.14 2.17
CA VAL A 15 -2.54 -23.72 2.23
C VAL A 15 -1.85 -23.27 0.94
N ALA A 16 -0.92 -24.08 0.42
CA ALA A 16 -0.24 -23.79 -0.84
C ALA A 16 -1.21 -23.76 -2.04
N CYS A 17 -2.11 -24.74 -2.15
CA CYS A 17 -3.12 -24.74 -3.21
C CYS A 17 -3.99 -23.48 -3.17
N VAL A 18 -4.49 -23.11 -2.00
CA VAL A 18 -5.32 -21.89 -1.86
C VAL A 18 -4.49 -20.64 -2.15
N TYR A 19 -3.25 -20.61 -1.64
CA TYR A 19 -2.36 -19.48 -1.86
C TYR A 19 -2.04 -19.26 -3.33
N PHE A 20 -1.69 -20.29 -4.10
CA PHE A 20 -1.33 -20.18 -5.51
C PHE A 20 -2.53 -20.07 -6.46
N SER A 21 -3.75 -20.39 -6.03
CA SER A 21 -4.96 -20.18 -6.84
C SER A 21 -5.48 -18.74 -6.81
N ALA A 22 -5.04 -17.91 -5.88
CA ALA A 22 -5.45 -16.51 -5.78
C ALA A 22 -4.60 -15.62 -6.71
N GLU A 23 -5.26 -14.72 -7.44
CA GLU A 23 -4.58 -13.68 -8.20
C GLU A 23 -3.91 -12.68 -7.22
N LYS A 24 -2.62 -12.40 -7.43
CA LYS A 24 -1.82 -11.52 -6.57
C LYS A 24 -1.00 -10.55 -7.37
N GLU A 25 -0.88 -9.35 -6.86
CA GLU A 25 0.12 -8.39 -7.35
C GLU A 25 1.53 -8.87 -6.99
N ARG A 26 2.47 -8.68 -7.91
CA ARG A 26 3.88 -9.02 -7.67
C ARG A 26 4.47 -8.07 -6.63
N SER A 27 4.79 -8.58 -5.46
CA SER A 27 5.51 -7.85 -4.42
C SER A 27 6.66 -8.70 -3.86
N PRO A 28 7.73 -8.09 -3.34
CA PRO A 28 8.83 -8.83 -2.72
C PRO A 28 8.37 -9.74 -1.56
N LEU A 29 7.34 -9.34 -0.82
CA LEU A 29 6.72 -10.13 0.24
C LEU A 29 6.06 -11.39 -0.32
N HIS A 30 5.22 -11.26 -1.34
CA HIS A 30 4.54 -12.40 -1.97
C HIS A 30 5.53 -13.37 -2.62
N GLU A 31 6.58 -12.88 -3.28
CA GLU A 31 7.64 -13.71 -3.83
C GLU A 31 8.36 -14.51 -2.72
N THR A 32 8.72 -13.84 -1.63
CA THR A 32 9.39 -14.48 -0.49
C THR A 32 8.49 -15.52 0.17
N PHE A 33 7.19 -15.22 0.34
CA PHE A 33 6.24 -16.18 0.92
C PHE A 33 6.00 -17.39 0.01
N SER A 34 5.97 -17.20 -1.30
CA SER A 34 5.89 -18.29 -2.29
C SER A 34 7.06 -19.25 -2.16
N VAL A 35 8.29 -18.73 -2.06
CA VAL A 35 9.50 -19.54 -1.85
C VAL A 35 9.50 -20.22 -0.48
N LEU A 36 9.07 -19.51 0.57
CA LEU A 36 8.91 -20.05 1.90
C LEU A 36 7.96 -21.24 1.91
N LEU A 37 6.80 -21.12 1.27
CA LEU A 37 5.79 -22.19 1.22
C LEU A 37 6.28 -23.43 0.47
N ALA A 38 7.01 -23.23 -0.63
CA ALA A 38 7.67 -24.33 -1.35
C ALA A 38 8.74 -25.00 -0.49
N ALA A 39 9.54 -24.22 0.25
CA ALA A 39 10.58 -24.73 1.16
C ALA A 39 9.97 -25.49 2.34
N VAL A 40 8.84 -25.04 2.89
CA VAL A 40 8.09 -25.74 3.95
C VAL A 40 7.59 -27.11 3.47
N LEU A 41 6.97 -27.16 2.28
CA LEU A 41 6.50 -28.42 1.70
C LEU A 41 7.65 -29.39 1.46
N PHE A 42 8.77 -28.89 0.93
CA PHE A 42 9.98 -29.71 0.75
C PHE A 42 10.53 -30.20 2.08
N ASN A 43 10.59 -29.38 3.12
CA ASN A 43 11.06 -29.75 4.45
C ASN A 43 10.18 -30.85 5.06
N LEU A 44 8.84 -30.71 5.02
CA LEU A 44 7.91 -31.69 5.56
C LEU A 44 8.01 -33.03 4.80
N ALA A 45 8.21 -33.00 3.48
CA ALA A 45 8.45 -34.21 2.70
C ALA A 45 9.75 -34.93 3.12
N MET A 46 10.84 -34.15 3.32
CA MET A 46 12.12 -34.69 3.78
C MET A 46 12.06 -35.19 5.23
N ASP A 47 11.29 -34.53 6.10
CA ASP A 47 11.04 -34.97 7.48
C ASP A 47 10.35 -36.35 7.49
N GLY A 48 9.24 -36.49 6.75
CA GLY A 48 8.55 -37.79 6.61
C GLY A 48 9.43 -38.88 6.03
N ALA A 49 10.24 -38.57 5.00
CA ALA A 49 11.21 -39.52 4.44
C ALA A 49 12.29 -39.93 5.47
N THR A 50 12.79 -38.98 6.25
CA THR A 50 13.79 -39.22 7.28
C THR A 50 13.22 -40.09 8.41
N VAL A 51 12.03 -39.79 8.91
CA VAL A 51 11.32 -40.61 9.90
C VAL A 51 11.13 -42.05 9.41
N TYR A 52 10.76 -42.20 8.12
CA TYR A 52 10.60 -43.55 7.54
C TYR A 52 11.90 -44.30 7.45
N THR A 53 13.00 -43.69 6.98
CA THR A 53 14.28 -44.36 6.74
C THR A 53 15.06 -44.62 7.99
N VAL A 54 15.02 -43.73 8.99
CA VAL A 54 15.68 -43.92 10.30
C VAL A 54 15.08 -45.12 11.05
N ASN A 55 13.80 -45.40 10.90
CA ASN A 55 13.18 -46.59 11.52
C ASN A 55 13.44 -47.90 10.77
N ARG A 56 14.19 -47.86 9.64
CA ARG A 56 14.51 -49.04 8.79
C ARG A 56 15.99 -49.08 8.44
N LEU A 57 16.86 -48.87 9.45
CA LEU A 57 18.32 -48.82 9.27
C LEU A 57 18.91 -50.14 8.75
N ASP A 58 18.23 -51.27 8.97
CA ASP A 58 18.58 -52.58 8.48
C ASP A 58 18.33 -52.78 6.97
N THR A 59 17.36 -52.06 6.40
CA THR A 59 16.94 -52.22 4.99
C THR A 59 17.36 -51.08 4.12
N VAL A 60 17.58 -49.88 4.66
CA VAL A 60 17.92 -48.66 3.92
C VAL A 60 19.45 -48.48 3.90
N PRO A 61 20.06 -48.20 2.72
CA PRO A 61 21.49 -47.95 2.64
C PRO A 61 21.88 -46.74 3.51
N PRO A 62 23.00 -46.84 4.31
CA PRO A 62 23.42 -45.76 5.19
C PRO A 62 23.67 -44.42 4.50
N LEU A 63 24.16 -44.46 3.24
CA LEU A 63 24.39 -43.26 2.44
C LEU A 63 23.07 -42.55 2.15
N LEU A 64 22.03 -43.28 1.72
CA LEU A 64 20.72 -42.69 1.40
C LEU A 64 20.09 -42.05 2.64
N ASN A 65 20.15 -42.74 3.78
CA ASN A 65 19.65 -42.22 5.05
C ASN A 65 20.39 -40.94 5.48
N SER A 66 21.72 -40.92 5.35
CA SER A 66 22.51 -39.71 5.62
C SER A 66 22.17 -38.55 4.71
N VAL A 67 21.97 -38.78 3.39
CA VAL A 67 21.63 -37.74 2.44
C VAL A 67 20.24 -37.16 2.75
N LEU A 68 19.21 -37.99 2.96
CA LEU A 68 17.85 -37.53 3.29
C LEU A 68 17.84 -36.70 4.58
N HIS A 69 18.60 -37.17 5.60
CA HIS A 69 18.71 -36.45 6.87
C HIS A 69 19.37 -35.06 6.71
N ARG A 70 20.43 -34.96 5.91
CA ARG A 70 21.09 -33.68 5.59
C ARG A 70 20.19 -32.75 4.81
N LEU A 71 19.40 -33.27 3.86
CA LEU A 71 18.39 -32.48 3.12
C LEU A 71 17.30 -31.95 4.06
N PHE A 72 16.81 -32.79 4.98
CA PHE A 72 15.85 -32.35 6.00
C PHE A 72 16.40 -31.20 6.86
N LEU A 73 17.58 -31.35 7.43
CA LEU A 73 18.17 -30.32 8.30
C LEU A 73 18.56 -29.06 7.56
N GLY A 74 19.06 -29.21 6.33
CA GLY A 74 19.39 -28.08 5.46
C GLY A 74 18.14 -27.29 5.08
N SER A 75 17.06 -27.97 4.70
CA SER A 75 15.77 -27.31 4.39
C SER A 75 15.15 -26.66 5.62
N LEU A 76 15.24 -27.27 6.80
CA LEU A 76 14.80 -26.68 8.07
C LEU A 76 15.50 -25.33 8.32
N THR A 77 16.84 -25.31 8.18
CA THR A 77 17.64 -24.09 8.33
C THR A 77 17.24 -23.01 7.29
N ALA A 78 16.98 -23.43 6.04
CA ALA A 78 16.55 -22.53 4.99
C ALA A 78 15.16 -21.94 5.25
N VAL A 79 14.21 -22.75 5.76
CA VAL A 79 12.85 -22.28 6.10
C VAL A 79 12.91 -21.17 7.15
N ILE A 80 13.70 -21.35 8.22
CA ILE A 80 13.79 -20.34 9.28
C ILE A 80 14.47 -19.06 8.78
N TYR A 81 15.49 -19.19 7.92
CA TYR A 81 16.06 -18.04 7.21
C TYR A 81 15.03 -17.30 6.34
N LEU A 82 14.16 -18.02 5.62
CA LEU A 82 13.10 -17.42 4.79
C LEU A 82 12.05 -16.70 5.63
N PHE A 83 11.69 -17.21 6.82
CA PHE A 83 10.88 -16.48 7.79
C PHE A 83 11.52 -15.17 8.21
N TYR A 84 12.83 -15.20 8.54
CA TYR A 84 13.58 -13.99 8.84
C TYR A 84 13.54 -13.01 7.65
N GLN A 85 13.77 -13.46 6.41
CA GLN A 85 13.74 -12.63 5.21
C GLN A 85 12.37 -11.97 5.01
N TYR A 86 11.29 -12.73 5.21
CA TYR A 86 9.93 -12.21 5.11
C TYR A 86 9.69 -11.08 6.13
N ILE A 87 10.05 -11.29 7.40
CA ILE A 87 9.93 -10.27 8.45
C ILE A 87 10.82 -9.06 8.15
N ALA A 88 12.03 -9.27 7.64
CA ALA A 88 12.96 -8.19 7.31
C ALA A 88 12.44 -7.30 6.17
N ILE A 89 11.80 -7.90 5.15
CA ILE A 89 11.14 -7.17 4.05
C ILE A 89 9.96 -6.37 4.61
N LEU A 90 9.08 -7.01 5.38
CA LEU A 90 7.91 -6.37 5.98
C LEU A 90 8.31 -5.16 6.83
N VAL A 91 9.32 -5.30 7.70
CA VAL A 91 9.83 -4.22 8.55
C VAL A 91 10.46 -3.10 7.71
N GLN A 92 11.15 -3.43 6.61
CA GLN A 92 11.70 -2.43 5.71
C GLN A 92 10.60 -1.63 5.01
N GLU A 93 9.55 -2.28 4.51
CA GLU A 93 8.42 -1.61 3.86
C GLU A 93 7.73 -0.63 4.82
N GLU A 94 7.51 -1.03 6.07
CA GLU A 94 6.85 -0.21 7.08
C GLU A 94 7.73 0.92 7.67
N THR A 95 9.05 0.69 7.76
CA THR A 95 9.96 1.66 8.41
C THR A 95 10.76 2.52 7.43
N GLY A 96 10.87 2.10 6.17
CA GLY A 96 11.76 2.71 5.16
C GLY A 96 13.26 2.54 5.45
N LYS A 97 13.66 1.75 6.47
CA LYS A 97 15.05 1.58 6.86
C LYS A 97 15.74 0.46 6.08
N PRO A 98 17.02 0.63 5.70
CA PRO A 98 17.75 -0.40 4.97
C PRO A 98 18.00 -1.66 5.84
N ARG A 99 18.04 -2.83 5.20
CA ARG A 99 18.29 -4.13 5.83
C ARG A 99 19.77 -4.35 6.17
N ARG A 100 20.25 -3.74 7.24
CA ARG A 100 21.67 -3.81 7.65
C ARG A 100 22.11 -5.21 8.08
N LEU A 101 21.19 -6.08 8.49
CA LEU A 101 21.48 -7.43 9.01
C LEU A 101 21.38 -8.52 7.93
N ASP A 102 21.10 -8.18 6.67
CA ASP A 102 20.97 -9.17 5.58
C ASP A 102 22.29 -9.91 5.32
N LEU A 103 23.41 -9.20 5.28
CA LEU A 103 24.71 -9.82 5.03
C LEU A 103 25.12 -10.80 6.15
N PRO A 104 25.10 -10.41 7.45
CA PRO A 104 25.33 -11.35 8.54
C PRO A 104 24.40 -12.56 8.51
N ALA A 105 23.10 -12.35 8.21
CA ALA A 105 22.13 -13.44 8.13
C ALA A 105 22.47 -14.43 7.00
N ARG A 106 22.84 -13.95 5.82
CA ARG A 106 23.27 -14.83 4.70
C ARG A 106 24.55 -15.59 5.00
N VAL A 107 25.54 -14.91 5.58
CA VAL A 107 26.80 -15.56 5.97
C VAL A 107 26.52 -16.67 6.97
N PHE A 108 25.69 -16.41 7.98
CA PHE A 108 25.32 -17.41 8.96
C PHE A 108 24.57 -18.60 8.33
N LEU A 109 23.67 -18.37 7.38
CA LEU A 109 23.01 -19.45 6.63
C LEU A 109 24.02 -20.36 5.95
N ILE A 110 24.99 -19.79 5.23
CA ILE A 110 26.03 -20.57 4.53
C ILE A 110 26.84 -21.40 5.54
N LEU A 111 27.25 -20.82 6.66
CA LEU A 111 28.00 -21.53 7.71
C LEU A 111 27.17 -22.65 8.33
N ALA A 112 25.88 -22.43 8.59
CA ALA A 112 24.98 -23.44 9.13
C ALA A 112 24.77 -24.60 8.13
N LEU A 113 24.57 -24.31 6.82
CA LEU A 113 24.46 -25.34 5.78
C LEU A 113 25.76 -26.15 5.65
N LEU A 114 26.94 -25.52 5.70
CA LEU A 114 28.23 -26.18 5.72
C LEU A 114 28.37 -27.06 6.96
N GLY A 115 28.00 -26.57 8.14
CA GLY A 115 27.99 -27.34 9.38
C GLY A 115 27.10 -28.58 9.28
N ASN A 116 25.89 -28.46 8.76
CA ASN A 116 25.00 -29.61 8.53
C ASN A 116 25.59 -30.63 7.55
N PHE A 117 26.37 -30.17 6.57
CA PHE A 117 27.01 -31.07 5.60
C PHE A 117 28.25 -31.77 6.15
N LEU A 118 29.08 -31.08 6.90
CA LEU A 118 30.39 -31.58 7.36
C LEU A 118 30.33 -32.39 8.65
N LEU A 119 29.42 -32.08 9.58
CA LEU A 119 29.35 -32.74 10.86
C LEU A 119 28.81 -34.18 10.76
N PRO A 120 29.36 -35.12 11.56
CA PRO A 120 28.94 -36.53 11.53
C PRO A 120 27.53 -36.72 12.12
N ILE A 121 26.74 -37.58 11.48
CA ILE A 121 25.42 -38.04 11.93
C ILE A 121 25.60 -39.47 12.49
N THR A 122 25.12 -39.70 13.69
CA THR A 122 25.03 -41.02 14.30
C THR A 122 23.57 -41.39 14.56
N TYR A 123 23.25 -42.68 14.58
CA TYR A 123 21.90 -43.15 14.82
C TYR A 123 21.85 -43.99 16.08
N THR A 124 20.88 -43.68 16.94
CA THR A 124 20.65 -44.44 18.20
C THR A 124 19.38 -45.28 18.00
N VAL A 125 19.52 -46.57 18.25
CA VAL A 125 18.43 -47.55 18.17
C VAL A 125 17.84 -47.74 19.57
N THR A 126 16.54 -47.54 19.72
CA THR A 126 15.83 -47.75 20.99
C THR A 126 14.54 -48.54 20.77
N PRO A 127 14.01 -49.21 21.81
CA PRO A 127 12.74 -49.95 21.72
C PRO A 127 11.53 -49.07 21.34
N GLN A 128 11.65 -47.76 21.58
CA GLN A 128 10.58 -46.81 21.31
C GLN A 128 10.65 -46.17 19.89
N GLY A 129 11.71 -46.43 19.14
CA GLY A 129 11.99 -45.92 17.81
C GLY A 129 13.47 -45.48 17.70
N ASN A 130 13.93 -45.37 16.47
CA ASN A 130 15.28 -44.93 16.16
C ASN A 130 15.28 -43.41 15.99
N TYR A 131 16.36 -42.77 16.45
CA TYR A 131 16.56 -41.33 16.26
C TYR A 131 18.03 -41.03 15.93
N SER A 132 18.24 -39.89 15.29
CA SER A 132 19.59 -39.42 14.98
C SER A 132 20.16 -38.65 16.14
N SER A 133 21.48 -38.76 16.32
CA SER A 133 22.26 -38.08 17.38
C SER A 133 23.61 -37.62 16.84
N GLY A 134 24.26 -36.71 17.55
CA GLY A 134 25.60 -36.24 17.19
C GLY A 134 25.71 -34.70 17.17
N PRO A 135 26.92 -34.17 16.94
CA PRO A 135 27.19 -32.73 17.04
C PRO A 135 26.43 -31.89 15.99
N TYR A 136 26.01 -32.47 14.88
CA TYR A 136 25.21 -31.79 13.85
C TYR A 136 23.85 -31.25 14.39
N MET A 137 23.30 -31.87 15.46
CA MET A 137 22.03 -31.43 16.08
C MET A 137 22.09 -30.01 16.63
N TYR A 138 23.25 -29.53 17.03
CA TYR A 138 23.40 -28.16 17.53
C TYR A 138 23.30 -27.10 16.46
N VAL A 139 23.50 -27.44 15.17
CA VAL A 139 23.45 -26.48 14.05
C VAL A 139 22.05 -25.92 13.84
N PRO A 140 20.98 -26.74 13.68
CA PRO A 140 19.61 -26.21 13.59
C PRO A 140 19.19 -25.41 14.82
N TYR A 141 19.52 -25.88 16.05
CA TYR A 141 19.20 -25.12 17.26
C TYR A 141 19.89 -23.75 17.30
N ALA A 142 21.18 -23.70 16.92
CA ALA A 142 21.89 -22.43 16.80
C ALA A 142 21.27 -21.52 15.72
N ALA A 143 20.84 -22.09 14.60
CA ALA A 143 20.20 -21.35 13.54
C ALA A 143 18.84 -20.77 13.99
N VAL A 144 17.99 -21.58 14.64
CA VAL A 144 16.73 -21.11 15.21
C VAL A 144 16.97 -19.98 16.20
N ALA A 145 17.88 -20.18 17.18
CA ALA A 145 18.18 -19.16 18.18
C ALA A 145 18.68 -17.84 17.54
N PHE A 146 19.59 -17.93 16.57
CA PHE A 146 20.13 -16.78 15.88
C PHE A 146 19.05 -15.99 15.12
N TYR A 147 18.23 -16.67 14.29
CA TYR A 147 17.19 -15.99 13.51
C TYR A 147 16.04 -15.50 14.37
N LEU A 148 15.67 -16.18 15.45
CA LEU A 148 14.69 -15.70 16.43
C LEU A 148 15.15 -14.39 17.08
N LEU A 149 16.43 -14.30 17.47
CA LEU A 149 16.99 -13.07 18.03
C LEU A 149 17.00 -11.93 17.00
N LEU A 150 17.35 -12.21 15.74
CA LEU A 150 17.28 -11.22 14.67
C LEU A 150 15.84 -10.72 14.44
N CYS A 151 14.87 -11.62 14.36
CA CYS A 151 13.46 -11.28 14.20
C CYS A 151 12.93 -10.48 15.38
N ALA A 152 13.27 -10.84 16.62
CA ALA A 152 12.89 -10.09 17.81
C ALA A 152 13.51 -8.68 17.80
N GLY A 153 14.77 -8.56 17.39
CA GLY A 153 15.45 -7.28 17.25
C GLY A 153 14.80 -6.40 16.18
N LEU A 154 14.41 -6.97 15.02
CA LEU A 154 13.68 -6.26 13.98
C LEU A 154 12.30 -5.79 14.46
N LEU A 155 11.55 -6.66 15.15
CA LEU A 155 10.25 -6.35 15.72
C LEU A 155 10.34 -5.20 16.74
N MET A 156 11.33 -5.24 17.63
CA MET A 156 11.55 -4.17 18.62
C MET A 156 11.97 -2.86 17.94
N GLY A 157 12.85 -2.91 16.95
CA GLY A 157 13.32 -1.73 16.21
C GLY A 157 12.25 -1.07 15.35
N GLY A 158 11.28 -1.85 14.85
CA GLY A 158 10.15 -1.40 14.05
C GLY A 158 8.83 -1.23 14.82
N TRP A 159 8.83 -1.42 16.15
CA TRP A 159 7.61 -1.58 16.97
C TRP A 159 6.52 -0.52 16.74
N ARG A 160 6.91 0.73 16.55
CA ARG A 160 5.97 1.86 16.36
C ARG A 160 5.44 1.98 14.93
N ALA A 161 6.19 1.48 13.95
CA ALA A 161 5.84 1.58 12.53
C ALA A 161 4.95 0.40 12.08
N ILE A 162 5.18 -0.79 12.63
CA ILE A 162 4.47 -2.02 12.26
C ILE A 162 3.04 -1.98 12.81
N HIS A 163 2.06 -2.34 11.99
CA HIS A 163 0.65 -2.39 12.37
C HIS A 163 0.37 -3.45 13.46
N GLY A 164 -0.66 -3.23 14.28
CA GLY A 164 -1.00 -4.11 15.41
C GLY A 164 -1.21 -5.58 15.03
N LYS A 165 -1.91 -5.86 13.93
CA LYS A 165 -2.14 -7.23 13.40
C LYS A 165 -0.82 -7.91 13.02
N GLN A 166 0.06 -7.21 12.31
CA GLN A 166 1.38 -7.72 11.89
C GLN A 166 2.27 -8.02 13.10
N ARG A 167 2.28 -7.14 14.11
CA ARG A 167 3.01 -7.37 15.37
C ARG A 167 2.53 -8.63 16.08
N SER A 168 1.21 -8.82 16.18
CA SER A 168 0.64 -10.03 16.78
C SER A 168 1.02 -11.29 16.02
N ALA A 169 0.98 -11.27 14.69
CA ALA A 169 1.35 -12.41 13.85
C ALA A 169 2.82 -12.79 14.01
N ILE A 170 3.72 -11.81 13.92
CA ILE A 170 5.16 -12.03 14.13
C ILE A 170 5.42 -12.51 15.56
N GLY A 171 4.82 -11.86 16.56
CA GLY A 171 4.98 -12.27 17.97
C GLY A 171 4.50 -13.68 18.23
N ALA A 172 3.34 -14.07 17.68
CA ALA A 172 2.81 -15.43 17.80
C ALA A 172 3.74 -16.46 17.13
N ALA A 173 4.25 -16.17 15.94
CA ALA A 173 5.18 -17.04 15.23
C ALA A 173 6.49 -17.25 16.01
N LEU A 174 7.07 -16.16 16.52
CA LEU A 174 8.28 -16.24 17.36
C LEU A 174 8.04 -17.05 18.65
N PHE A 175 6.88 -16.86 19.27
CA PHE A 175 6.50 -17.62 20.48
C PHE A 175 6.31 -19.11 20.19
N ILE A 176 5.63 -19.46 19.08
CA ILE A 176 5.44 -20.86 18.65
C ILE A 176 6.80 -21.52 18.45
N GLU A 177 7.68 -20.90 17.65
CA GLU A 177 8.99 -21.51 17.34
C GLU A 177 9.90 -21.61 18.56
N PHE A 178 9.90 -20.59 19.41
CA PHE A 178 10.62 -20.66 20.69
C PHE A 178 10.12 -21.82 21.56
N THR A 179 8.79 -21.97 21.67
CA THR A 179 8.19 -23.05 22.47
C THR A 179 8.55 -24.42 21.91
N VAL A 180 8.45 -24.60 20.58
CA VAL A 180 8.82 -25.84 19.90
C VAL A 180 10.30 -26.16 20.12
N CYS A 181 11.18 -25.19 19.98
CA CYS A 181 12.61 -25.34 20.16
C CYS A 181 12.95 -25.78 21.61
N VAL A 182 12.33 -25.16 22.62
CA VAL A 182 12.52 -25.54 24.03
C VAL A 182 11.99 -26.94 24.31
N LEU A 183 10.77 -27.26 23.86
CA LEU A 183 10.18 -28.58 24.08
C LEU A 183 11.00 -29.69 23.42
N GLN A 184 11.44 -29.48 22.18
CA GLN A 184 12.29 -30.46 21.48
C GLN A 184 13.68 -30.56 22.10
N GLY A 185 14.24 -29.48 22.63
CA GLY A 185 15.49 -29.49 23.38
C GLY A 185 15.39 -30.27 24.69
N MET A 186 14.25 -30.21 25.39
CA MET A 186 13.97 -30.99 26.62
C MET A 186 13.69 -32.48 26.34
N HIS A 187 13.03 -32.75 25.21
CA HIS A 187 12.59 -34.08 24.81
C HIS A 187 13.09 -34.41 23.41
N HIS A 188 14.35 -34.84 23.29
CA HIS A 188 15.02 -35.09 22.00
C HIS A 188 14.33 -36.13 21.12
N THR A 189 13.47 -36.98 21.70
CA THR A 189 12.67 -37.96 20.98
C THR A 189 11.40 -37.38 20.34
N TRP A 190 11.04 -36.13 20.68
CA TRP A 190 9.88 -35.45 20.14
C TRP A 190 10.25 -34.71 18.84
N LEU A 191 9.79 -35.24 17.70
CA LEU A 191 10.00 -34.62 16.40
C LEU A 191 8.82 -33.67 16.12
N ILE A 192 8.86 -32.47 16.71
CA ILE A 192 7.78 -31.48 16.63
C ILE A 192 8.14 -30.23 15.79
N SER A 193 9.34 -30.20 15.20
CA SER A 193 9.77 -29.09 14.35
C SER A 193 8.85 -28.84 13.16
N GLY A 194 8.38 -29.91 12.48
CA GLY A 194 7.41 -29.81 11.39
C GLY A 194 6.09 -29.17 11.81
N MET A 195 5.62 -29.44 13.06
CA MET A 195 4.43 -28.78 13.61
C MET A 195 4.66 -27.30 13.84
N GLY A 196 5.80 -26.90 14.38
CA GLY A 196 6.16 -25.48 14.58
C GLY A 196 6.14 -24.70 13.28
N ILE A 197 6.86 -25.19 12.28
CA ILE A 197 6.94 -24.57 10.95
C ILE A 197 5.55 -24.46 10.28
N THR A 198 4.74 -25.53 10.36
CA THR A 198 3.39 -25.52 9.77
C THR A 198 2.49 -24.49 10.47
N LEU A 199 2.53 -24.41 11.80
CA LEU A 199 1.75 -23.43 12.57
C LEU A 199 2.21 -21.98 12.28
N MET A 200 3.52 -21.74 12.18
CA MET A 200 4.06 -20.43 11.77
C MET A 200 3.58 -20.04 10.38
N THR A 201 3.70 -20.95 9.42
CA THR A 201 3.28 -20.72 8.04
C THR A 201 1.79 -20.43 7.97
N LEU A 202 0.97 -21.20 8.69
CA LEU A 202 -0.47 -20.97 8.77
C LEU A 202 -0.81 -19.63 9.43
N SER A 203 -0.10 -19.27 10.50
CA SER A 203 -0.27 -17.97 11.16
C SER A 203 0.02 -16.81 10.19
N PHE A 204 1.11 -16.88 9.43
CA PHE A 204 1.47 -15.85 8.45
C PHE A 204 0.45 -15.80 7.30
N TYR A 205 0.04 -16.96 6.77
CA TYR A 205 -0.99 -17.02 5.74
C TYR A 205 -2.29 -16.35 6.18
N LEU A 206 -2.83 -16.74 7.34
CA LEU A 206 -4.13 -16.24 7.84
C LEU A 206 -4.11 -14.77 8.21
N THR A 207 -2.97 -14.25 8.67
CA THR A 207 -2.91 -12.88 9.20
C THR A 207 -2.31 -11.85 8.24
N LEU A 208 -1.39 -12.27 7.37
CA LEU A 208 -0.61 -11.35 6.52
C LEU A 208 -0.89 -11.54 5.02
N GLU A 209 -1.14 -12.78 4.59
CA GLU A 209 -1.22 -13.15 3.18
C GLU A 209 -2.65 -13.48 2.70
N ASN A 210 -3.63 -13.55 3.61
CA ASN A 210 -4.99 -13.92 3.25
C ASN A 210 -5.68 -12.81 2.43
N PRO A 211 -5.92 -13.02 1.12
CA PRO A 211 -6.49 -12.00 0.25
C PRO A 211 -7.96 -11.69 0.57
N GLU A 212 -8.70 -12.60 1.18
CA GLU A 212 -10.10 -12.38 1.55
C GLU A 212 -10.22 -11.40 2.72
N ALA A 213 -9.35 -11.51 3.72
CA ALA A 213 -9.31 -10.57 4.85
C ALA A 213 -8.96 -9.16 4.38
N LEU A 214 -8.01 -9.03 3.43
CA LEU A 214 -7.62 -7.75 2.85
C LEU A 214 -8.75 -7.15 1.99
N ARG A 215 -9.43 -7.98 1.18
CA ARG A 215 -10.59 -7.54 0.39
C ARG A 215 -11.74 -7.11 1.28
N ALA A 216 -12.04 -7.82 2.36
CA ALA A 216 -13.07 -7.45 3.33
C ALA A 216 -12.77 -6.08 3.97
N GLU A 217 -11.51 -5.83 4.36
CA GLU A 217 -11.09 -4.54 4.92
C GLU A 217 -11.21 -3.40 3.90
N LEU A 218 -10.84 -3.62 2.64
CA LEU A 218 -11.03 -2.65 1.56
C LEU A 218 -12.51 -2.36 1.26
N VAL A 219 -13.37 -3.38 1.32
CA VAL A 219 -14.83 -3.22 1.15
C VAL A 219 -15.41 -2.43 2.32
N GLU A 220 -15.01 -2.72 3.55
CA GLU A 220 -15.44 -1.97 4.74
C GLU A 220 -15.03 -0.50 4.68
N GLN A 221 -13.78 -0.21 4.26
CA GLN A 221 -13.31 1.16 4.07
C GLN A 221 -14.11 1.89 2.97
N LYS A 222 -14.39 1.23 1.83
CA LYS A 222 -15.24 1.79 0.77
C LYS A 222 -16.64 2.06 1.25
N MET A 223 -17.27 1.11 1.97
CA MET A 223 -18.61 1.28 2.53
C MET A 223 -18.67 2.41 3.55
N SER A 224 -17.67 2.53 4.44
CA SER A 224 -17.57 3.64 5.40
C SER A 224 -17.44 4.99 4.68
N MET A 225 -16.66 5.05 3.60
CA MET A 225 -16.49 6.25 2.79
C MET A 225 -17.78 6.64 2.06
N LEU A 226 -18.49 5.66 1.49
CA LEU A 226 -19.80 5.85 0.86
C LEU A 226 -20.86 6.30 1.89
N TYR A 227 -20.84 5.72 3.10
CA TYR A 227 -21.74 6.12 4.19
C TYR A 227 -21.50 7.57 4.62
N LEU A 228 -20.24 7.99 4.79
CA LEU A 228 -19.89 9.38 5.08
C LEU A 228 -20.32 10.33 3.95
N LYS A 229 -20.16 9.94 2.69
CA LYS A 229 -20.60 10.70 1.52
C LYS A 229 -22.14 10.81 1.45
N SER A 230 -22.88 9.80 1.93
CA SER A 230 -24.36 9.78 1.92
C SER A 230 -25.00 10.58 3.04
N GLN A 231 -24.26 11.01 4.08
CA GLN A 231 -24.79 11.82 5.18
C GLN A 231 -25.26 13.22 4.74
N VAL A 232 -24.72 13.73 3.63
CA VAL A 232 -25.27 14.93 2.97
C VAL A 232 -26.27 14.43 1.93
N ASN A 233 -27.57 14.55 2.19
CA ASN A 233 -28.59 14.20 1.21
C ASN A 233 -28.64 15.30 0.13
N PRO A 234 -28.08 15.07 -1.09
CA PRO A 234 -28.01 16.11 -2.11
C PRO A 234 -29.39 16.57 -2.56
N HIS A 235 -30.32 15.64 -2.60
CA HIS A 235 -31.72 15.94 -2.99
C HIS A 235 -32.41 16.88 -2.01
N PHE A 236 -32.16 16.73 -0.70
CA PHE A 236 -32.69 17.67 0.30
C PHE A 236 -32.09 19.07 0.14
N LEU A 237 -30.78 19.16 -0.16
CA LEU A 237 -30.13 20.45 -0.41
C LEU A 237 -30.71 21.14 -1.63
N TYR A 238 -30.86 20.44 -2.78
CA TYR A 238 -31.43 21.01 -3.98
C TYR A 238 -32.84 21.51 -3.74
N ASN A 239 -33.72 20.70 -3.15
CA ASN A 239 -35.11 21.08 -2.90
C ASN A 239 -35.21 22.29 -1.97
N THR A 240 -34.35 22.37 -0.98
CA THR A 240 -34.32 23.50 -0.04
C THR A 240 -33.86 24.77 -0.74
N LEU A 241 -32.77 24.71 -1.49
CA LEU A 241 -32.26 25.85 -2.25
C LEU A 241 -33.24 26.32 -3.32
N ASP A 242 -33.87 25.38 -4.02
CA ASP A 242 -34.91 25.72 -5.04
C ASP A 242 -36.14 26.36 -4.41
N THR A 243 -36.57 25.93 -3.24
CA THR A 243 -37.64 26.56 -2.46
C THR A 243 -37.26 27.99 -2.09
N ILE A 244 -36.03 28.26 -1.65
CA ILE A 244 -35.55 29.61 -1.32
C ILE A 244 -35.50 30.47 -2.62
N ARG A 245 -35.04 29.90 -3.73
CA ARG A 245 -35.02 30.56 -5.04
C ARG A 245 -36.43 31.03 -5.46
N ILE A 246 -37.40 30.13 -5.38
CA ILE A 246 -38.82 30.47 -5.72
C ILE A 246 -39.32 31.58 -4.80
N GLN A 247 -39.02 31.54 -3.51
CA GLN A 247 -39.44 32.59 -2.58
C GLN A 247 -38.78 33.95 -2.88
N ALA A 248 -37.48 33.97 -3.24
CA ALA A 248 -36.80 35.19 -3.70
C ALA A 248 -37.46 35.77 -4.97
N GLN A 249 -37.81 34.91 -5.92
CA GLN A 249 -38.48 35.28 -7.16
C GLN A 249 -39.87 35.89 -6.92
N LEU A 250 -40.66 35.29 -6.01
CA LEU A 250 -41.97 35.79 -5.60
C LEU A 250 -41.88 37.15 -4.91
N ASN A 251 -40.80 37.39 -4.14
CA ASN A 251 -40.55 38.67 -3.49
C ASN A 251 -39.97 39.73 -4.44
N GLY A 252 -39.72 39.40 -5.70
CA GLY A 252 -39.18 40.32 -6.72
C GLY A 252 -37.66 40.49 -6.63
N ASP A 253 -36.97 39.73 -5.81
CA ASP A 253 -35.50 39.75 -5.66
C ASP A 253 -34.84 38.86 -6.74
N LYS A 254 -34.79 39.40 -7.97
CA LYS A 254 -34.20 38.72 -9.11
C LYS A 254 -32.71 38.35 -8.87
N PRO A 255 -31.86 39.27 -8.35
CA PRO A 255 -30.44 38.95 -8.12
C PRO A 255 -30.25 37.75 -7.18
N ALA A 256 -31.02 37.68 -6.09
CA ALA A 256 -30.95 36.53 -5.17
C ALA A 256 -31.47 35.24 -5.81
N ALA A 257 -32.53 35.32 -6.64
CA ALA A 257 -33.05 34.16 -7.34
C ALA A 257 -32.06 33.61 -8.37
N ASP A 258 -31.36 34.47 -9.12
CA ASP A 258 -30.35 34.09 -10.10
C ASP A 258 -29.11 33.47 -9.42
N LEU A 259 -28.67 34.02 -8.30
CA LEU A 259 -27.57 33.48 -7.54
C LEU A 259 -27.90 32.08 -6.97
N LEU A 260 -29.09 31.88 -6.45
CA LEU A 260 -29.58 30.60 -5.98
C LEU A 260 -29.70 29.56 -7.08
N MET A 261 -30.10 29.97 -8.29
CA MET A 261 -30.16 29.08 -9.46
C MET A 261 -28.77 28.54 -9.79
N ARG A 262 -27.77 29.41 -9.88
CA ARG A 262 -26.37 29.03 -10.12
C ARG A 262 -25.84 28.10 -9.03
N LEU A 263 -26.19 28.35 -7.75
CA LEU A 263 -25.81 27.51 -6.63
C LEU A 263 -26.42 26.10 -6.74
N VAL A 264 -27.69 26.00 -7.16
CA VAL A 264 -28.37 24.71 -7.40
C VAL A 264 -27.70 23.95 -8.54
N ASP A 265 -27.37 24.63 -9.65
CA ASP A 265 -26.73 24.02 -10.82
C ASP A 265 -25.32 23.53 -10.46
N PHE A 266 -24.53 24.35 -9.76
CA PHE A 266 -23.22 23.94 -9.22
C PHE A 266 -23.28 22.66 -8.35
N PHE A 267 -24.21 22.60 -7.40
CA PHE A 267 -24.38 21.40 -6.59
C PHE A 267 -24.87 20.21 -7.42
N ARG A 268 -25.74 20.42 -8.40
CA ARG A 268 -26.24 19.36 -9.28
C ARG A 268 -25.12 18.74 -10.11
N HIS A 269 -24.22 19.55 -10.67
CA HIS A 269 -23.07 19.10 -11.44
C HIS A 269 -22.04 18.40 -10.51
N SER A 270 -21.73 18.97 -9.36
CA SER A 270 -20.75 18.40 -8.43
C SER A 270 -21.13 17.02 -7.87
N VAL A 271 -22.43 16.65 -7.84
CA VAL A 271 -22.91 15.35 -7.32
C VAL A 271 -23.07 14.29 -8.41
N LYS A 272 -23.33 14.67 -9.66
CA LYS A 272 -23.62 13.73 -10.76
C LYS A 272 -22.42 12.90 -11.22
N VAL A 273 -21.20 13.32 -10.97
CA VAL A 273 -20.02 12.71 -11.60
C VAL A 273 -19.36 11.70 -10.67
N ASP A 274 -19.76 10.44 -10.82
CA ASP A 274 -19.14 9.28 -10.10
C ASP A 274 -18.01 8.62 -10.94
N ARG A 275 -17.57 9.26 -12.03
CA ARG A 275 -16.53 8.77 -12.93
C ARG A 275 -15.16 9.33 -12.51
N PRO A 276 -14.09 8.50 -12.51
CA PRO A 276 -12.75 8.97 -12.17
C PRO A 276 -12.14 9.89 -13.24
N MET A 277 -12.54 9.74 -14.51
CA MET A 277 -12.14 10.56 -15.65
C MET A 277 -13.37 11.18 -16.28
N VAL A 278 -13.23 12.42 -16.74
CA VAL A 278 -14.28 13.23 -17.42
C VAL A 278 -13.65 13.96 -18.59
N THR A 279 -14.48 14.58 -19.45
CA THR A 279 -13.96 15.47 -20.48
C THR A 279 -13.50 16.80 -19.87
N LEU A 280 -12.59 17.49 -20.54
CA LEU A 280 -12.19 18.84 -20.13
C LEU A 280 -13.39 19.79 -20.13
N ASP A 281 -14.32 19.63 -21.07
CA ASP A 281 -15.57 20.39 -21.11
C ASP A 281 -16.41 20.18 -19.84
N ASP A 282 -16.55 18.94 -19.35
CA ASP A 282 -17.28 18.65 -18.11
C ASP A 282 -16.65 19.36 -16.89
N GLU A 283 -15.29 19.35 -16.79
CA GLU A 283 -14.57 20.06 -15.72
C GLU A 283 -14.74 21.58 -15.84
N MET A 284 -14.78 22.10 -17.07
CA MET A 284 -14.95 23.53 -17.32
C MET A 284 -16.37 23.99 -17.00
N GLU A 285 -17.41 23.23 -17.36
CA GLU A 285 -18.80 23.54 -17.01
C GLU A 285 -18.96 23.69 -15.48
N LEU A 286 -18.44 22.74 -14.71
CA LEU A 286 -18.44 22.82 -13.26
C LEU A 286 -17.66 24.03 -12.72
N LEU A 287 -16.55 24.37 -13.38
CA LEU A 287 -15.69 25.47 -12.98
C LEU A 287 -16.32 26.82 -13.30
N GLU A 288 -17.02 26.95 -14.42
CA GLU A 288 -17.76 28.14 -14.80
C GLU A 288 -18.85 28.47 -13.76
N ASP A 289 -19.67 27.49 -13.38
CA ASP A 289 -20.66 27.66 -12.31
C ASP A 289 -20.03 28.18 -11.00
N TYR A 290 -18.90 27.61 -10.61
CA TYR A 290 -18.16 28.04 -9.41
C TYR A 290 -17.61 29.46 -9.53
N THR A 291 -16.95 29.77 -10.65
CA THR A 291 -16.33 31.10 -10.88
C THR A 291 -17.35 32.21 -10.96
N GLU A 292 -18.49 31.97 -11.57
CA GLU A 292 -19.59 32.91 -11.61
C GLU A 292 -20.16 33.21 -10.22
N LEU A 293 -20.37 32.18 -9.39
CA LEU A 293 -20.77 32.38 -7.98
C LEU A 293 -19.76 33.24 -7.21
N MET A 294 -18.46 32.99 -7.41
CA MET A 294 -17.40 33.74 -6.76
C MET A 294 -17.31 35.19 -7.25
N CYS A 295 -17.51 35.45 -8.56
CA CYS A 295 -17.57 36.79 -9.15
C CYS A 295 -18.78 37.57 -8.66
N CYS A 296 -19.94 36.94 -8.46
CA CYS A 296 -21.09 37.57 -7.82
C CYS A 296 -20.80 37.98 -6.38
N ARG A 297 -20.10 37.14 -5.63
CA ARG A 297 -19.75 37.44 -4.25
C ARG A 297 -18.67 38.51 -4.13
N TYR A 298 -17.75 38.56 -5.09
CA TYR A 298 -16.59 39.44 -5.11
C TYR A 298 -16.55 40.23 -6.42
N PRO A 299 -17.23 41.37 -6.54
CA PRO A 299 -17.39 42.09 -7.81
C PRO A 299 -16.09 42.62 -8.45
N GLN A 300 -14.97 42.54 -7.73
CA GLN A 300 -13.67 42.99 -8.23
C GLN A 300 -12.78 41.81 -8.67
N LEU A 301 -13.31 40.59 -8.57
CA LEU A 301 -12.70 39.36 -9.08
C LEU A 301 -13.11 39.23 -10.57
N ARG A 302 -12.12 38.88 -11.38
CA ARG A 302 -12.34 38.51 -12.80
C ARG A 302 -11.82 37.11 -13.02
N CYS A 303 -12.61 36.34 -13.78
CA CYS A 303 -12.19 35.01 -14.24
C CYS A 303 -12.25 35.00 -15.76
N THR A 304 -11.18 34.54 -16.39
CA THR A 304 -11.09 34.40 -17.85
C THR A 304 -10.67 32.96 -18.20
N CYS A 305 -11.29 32.43 -19.27
CA CYS A 305 -10.99 31.10 -19.79
C CYS A 305 -10.58 31.24 -21.26
N ASP A 306 -9.42 30.68 -21.60
CA ASP A 306 -8.88 30.62 -22.95
C ASP A 306 -8.43 29.18 -23.24
N ILE A 307 -9.36 28.38 -23.78
CA ILE A 307 -9.17 26.96 -24.06
C ILE A 307 -9.40 26.75 -25.54
N ASP A 308 -8.45 26.03 -26.16
CA ASP A 308 -8.60 25.61 -27.55
C ASP A 308 -9.84 24.68 -27.65
N PRO A 309 -10.83 25.02 -28.50
CA PRO A 309 -12.04 24.21 -28.68
C PRO A 309 -11.77 22.73 -29.04
N ASP A 310 -10.65 22.45 -29.71
CA ASP A 310 -10.25 21.09 -30.07
C ASP A 310 -9.82 20.25 -28.86
N LEU A 311 -9.61 20.86 -27.68
CA LEU A 311 -9.21 20.16 -26.44
C LEU A 311 -10.38 19.80 -25.53
N GLY A 312 -11.59 20.24 -25.79
CA GLY A 312 -12.75 20.03 -24.95
C GLY A 312 -13.05 18.54 -24.65
N GLY A 313 -12.85 17.66 -25.65
CA GLY A 313 -13.02 16.22 -25.52
C GLY A 313 -11.87 15.49 -24.80
N ALA A 314 -10.79 16.18 -24.40
CA ALA A 314 -9.65 15.55 -23.74
C ALA A 314 -10.04 14.96 -22.37
N GLN A 315 -9.61 13.72 -22.10
CA GLN A 315 -9.90 13.04 -20.85
C GLN A 315 -8.99 13.54 -19.72
N VAL A 316 -9.60 14.10 -18.68
CA VAL A 316 -8.92 14.62 -17.49
C VAL A 316 -9.45 13.95 -16.22
N PRO A 317 -8.65 13.82 -15.14
CA PRO A 317 -9.19 13.36 -13.87
C PRO A 317 -10.22 14.32 -13.32
N ASN A 318 -11.34 13.78 -12.86
CA ASN A 318 -12.44 14.56 -12.30
C ASN A 318 -12.00 15.36 -11.06
N PHE A 319 -12.48 16.60 -10.92
CA PHE A 319 -12.26 17.45 -9.75
C PHE A 319 -10.79 17.86 -9.53
N ILE A 320 -10.08 18.24 -10.62
CA ILE A 320 -8.69 18.73 -10.51
C ILE A 320 -8.58 20.25 -10.68
N LEU A 321 -9.46 20.88 -11.46
CA LEU A 321 -9.36 22.32 -11.73
C LEU A 321 -9.93 23.17 -10.60
N GLN A 322 -11.11 22.83 -10.08
CA GLN A 322 -11.79 23.60 -9.05
C GLN A 322 -10.94 23.83 -7.79
N PRO A 323 -10.26 22.83 -7.18
CA PRO A 323 -9.45 23.05 -5.99
C PRO A 323 -8.28 24.01 -6.21
N LEU A 324 -7.75 24.07 -7.43
CA LEU A 324 -6.64 24.95 -7.78
C LEU A 324 -7.12 26.39 -8.03
N VAL A 325 -8.26 26.56 -8.72
CA VAL A 325 -8.91 27.86 -8.89
C VAL A 325 -9.36 28.42 -7.54
N GLU A 326 -9.93 27.57 -6.67
CA GLU A 326 -10.27 27.94 -5.30
C GLU A 326 -9.05 28.44 -4.53
N ASN A 327 -7.90 27.75 -4.62
CA ASN A 327 -6.66 28.18 -4.00
C ASN A 327 -6.19 29.54 -4.53
N SER A 328 -6.22 29.78 -5.84
CA SER A 328 -5.88 31.05 -6.46
C SER A 328 -6.77 32.19 -5.96
N MET A 329 -8.08 31.97 -5.86
CA MET A 329 -9.03 32.96 -5.35
C MET A 329 -8.87 33.21 -3.85
N LEU A 330 -8.91 32.15 -3.03
CA LEU A 330 -8.96 32.27 -1.57
C LEU A 330 -7.60 32.58 -0.95
N HIS A 331 -6.49 32.18 -1.57
CA HIS A 331 -5.14 32.37 -1.04
C HIS A 331 -4.35 33.40 -1.86
N GLY A 332 -4.41 33.35 -3.18
CA GLY A 332 -3.72 34.30 -4.04
C GLY A 332 -4.27 35.72 -3.88
N LEU A 333 -5.61 35.90 -3.92
CA LEU A 333 -6.26 37.21 -3.98
C LEU A 333 -6.80 37.71 -2.64
N LYS A 334 -6.88 36.88 -1.60
CA LYS A 334 -7.43 37.28 -0.28
C LYS A 334 -6.75 38.53 0.30
N ASN A 335 -5.44 38.58 0.27
CA ASN A 335 -4.65 39.69 0.83
C ASN A 335 -4.79 40.98 0.01
N ARG A 336 -5.41 40.92 -1.19
CA ARG A 336 -5.77 42.05 -2.05
C ARG A 336 -7.26 42.39 -2.00
N GLY A 337 -8.00 41.86 -1.01
CA GLY A 337 -9.46 42.05 -0.89
C GLY A 337 -10.24 41.44 -2.06
N TYR A 338 -9.74 40.32 -2.64
CA TYR A 338 -10.27 39.63 -3.82
C TYR A 338 -10.28 40.50 -5.09
N ARG A 339 -9.37 41.46 -5.16
CA ARG A 339 -9.14 42.32 -6.33
C ARG A 339 -8.09 41.65 -7.21
N GLY A 340 -8.47 41.26 -8.43
CA GLY A 340 -7.53 40.65 -9.37
C GLY A 340 -8.22 39.73 -10.36
N GLU A 341 -7.38 38.97 -11.07
CA GLU A 341 -7.80 38.07 -12.13
C GLU A 341 -7.27 36.66 -11.88
N VAL A 342 -8.09 35.66 -12.21
CA VAL A 342 -7.69 34.27 -12.37
C VAL A 342 -7.94 33.89 -13.81
N ALA A 343 -6.88 33.60 -14.55
CA ALA A 343 -6.92 33.18 -15.95
C ALA A 343 -6.64 31.67 -16.04
N ILE A 344 -7.51 30.97 -16.78
CA ILE A 344 -7.40 29.54 -17.03
C ILE A 344 -7.14 29.38 -18.53
N SER A 345 -6.11 28.64 -18.89
CA SER A 345 -5.81 28.31 -20.29
C SER A 345 -5.42 26.84 -20.42
N ALA A 346 -5.73 26.25 -21.58
CA ALA A 346 -5.32 24.91 -21.92
C ALA A 346 -4.74 24.88 -23.32
N GLU A 347 -3.60 24.20 -23.48
CA GLU A 347 -2.92 24.08 -24.77
C GLU A 347 -2.28 22.71 -24.92
N LYS A 348 -2.05 22.30 -26.17
CA LYS A 348 -1.28 21.10 -26.49
C LYS A 348 0.21 21.44 -26.52
N THR A 349 1.00 20.71 -25.74
CA THR A 349 2.47 20.89 -25.75
C THR A 349 3.10 20.31 -27.01
N PRO A 350 4.33 20.73 -27.38
CA PRO A 350 5.07 20.15 -28.50
C PRO A 350 5.27 18.64 -28.39
N GLU A 351 5.33 18.11 -27.16
CA GLU A 351 5.47 16.68 -26.86
C GLU A 351 4.14 15.90 -26.98
N GLY A 352 3.04 16.59 -27.30
CA GLY A 352 1.72 15.97 -27.47
C GLY A 352 0.99 15.71 -26.16
N CYS A 353 1.34 16.41 -25.09
CA CYS A 353 0.62 16.40 -23.80
C CYS A 353 -0.40 17.56 -23.74
N LEU A 354 -1.35 17.46 -22.81
CA LEU A 354 -2.24 18.55 -22.43
C LEU A 354 -1.60 19.32 -21.26
N GLU A 355 -1.36 20.61 -21.43
CA GLU A 355 -0.99 21.51 -20.37
C GLU A 355 -2.15 22.44 -20.03
N ILE A 356 -2.60 22.44 -18.77
CA ILE A 356 -3.61 23.38 -18.26
C ILE A 356 -2.90 24.31 -17.28
N ARG A 357 -3.08 25.61 -17.45
CA ARG A 357 -2.49 26.66 -16.61
C ARG A 357 -3.59 27.43 -15.90
N ILE A 358 -3.42 27.62 -14.60
CA ILE A 358 -4.27 28.46 -13.77
C ILE A 358 -3.37 29.56 -13.19
N ARG A 359 -3.53 30.78 -13.72
CA ARG A 359 -2.72 31.93 -13.37
C ARG A 359 -3.53 32.91 -12.53
N ASP A 360 -3.00 33.34 -11.41
CA ASP A 360 -3.56 34.44 -10.62
C ASP A 360 -2.66 35.69 -10.63
N THR A 361 -3.28 36.86 -10.35
CA THR A 361 -2.59 38.14 -10.16
C THR A 361 -2.45 38.48 -8.68
N GLY A 362 -2.32 37.47 -7.83
CA GLY A 362 -2.27 37.60 -6.37
C GLY A 362 -0.95 38.12 -5.81
N ALA A 363 -0.74 37.84 -4.52
CA ALA A 363 0.44 38.31 -3.80
C ALA A 363 1.70 37.45 -4.05
N GLY A 364 1.57 36.30 -4.74
CA GLY A 364 2.64 35.30 -4.84
C GLY A 364 2.77 34.44 -3.59
N PHE A 365 3.82 33.63 -3.53
CA PHE A 365 4.10 32.83 -2.35
C PHE A 365 4.78 33.65 -1.24
N ALA A 366 4.45 33.32 0.00
CA ALA A 366 5.26 33.79 1.13
C ALA A 366 6.67 33.16 1.05
N PRO A 367 7.71 33.81 1.58
CA PRO A 367 9.07 33.28 1.56
C PRO A 367 9.16 31.85 2.10
N GLY A 368 9.80 30.95 1.36
CA GLY A 368 9.94 29.53 1.70
C GLY A 368 8.69 28.67 1.48
N ARG A 369 7.59 29.24 1.01
CA ARG A 369 6.34 28.47 0.80
C ARG A 369 6.38 27.65 -0.49
N LYS A 370 7.02 28.17 -1.53
CA LYS A 370 7.18 27.45 -2.80
C LYS A 370 7.96 26.17 -2.62
N GLU A 371 9.11 26.23 -1.94
CA GLU A 371 9.96 25.08 -1.65
C GLU A 371 9.21 24.00 -0.83
N GLN A 372 8.36 24.43 0.10
CA GLN A 372 7.51 23.51 0.87
C GLN A 372 6.48 22.80 -0.02
N ILE A 373 5.86 23.52 -0.96
CA ILE A 373 4.89 22.95 -1.89
C ILE A 373 5.60 22.01 -2.86
N ASP A 374 6.73 22.39 -3.43
CA ASP A 374 7.50 21.57 -4.34
C ASP A 374 7.96 20.26 -3.66
N ALA A 375 8.45 20.34 -2.42
CA ALA A 375 8.82 19.16 -1.63
C ALA A 375 7.59 18.26 -1.31
N MET A 376 6.43 18.86 -1.05
CA MET A 376 5.18 18.13 -0.82
C MET A 376 4.70 17.42 -2.08
N LEU A 377 4.78 18.05 -3.26
CA LEU A 377 4.41 17.48 -4.54
C LEU A 377 5.36 16.35 -4.96
N LEU A 378 6.66 16.48 -4.66
CA LEU A 378 7.67 15.46 -4.93
C LEU A 378 7.46 14.20 -4.05
N HIS A 379 7.04 14.39 -2.80
CA HIS A 379 6.84 13.31 -1.83
C HIS A 379 5.35 13.05 -1.55
N TYR A 380 4.52 13.11 -2.59
CA TYR A 380 3.05 12.99 -2.50
C TYR A 380 2.56 11.66 -1.89
N ASP A 381 3.37 10.61 -1.92
CA ASP A 381 3.12 9.27 -1.40
C ASP A 381 3.38 9.12 0.11
N LYS A 382 4.15 10.04 0.71
CA LYS A 382 4.44 10.03 2.15
C LYS A 382 3.38 10.84 2.91
N GLN A 383 3.05 10.39 4.13
CA GLN A 383 2.17 11.18 5.01
C GLN A 383 2.89 12.48 5.38
N PRO A 384 2.36 13.65 4.97
CA PRO A 384 2.99 14.91 5.31
C PRO A 384 2.75 15.28 6.77
N PRO A 385 3.71 15.96 7.42
CA PRO A 385 3.50 16.49 8.77
C PRO A 385 2.41 17.56 8.74
N LYS A 386 1.40 17.43 9.61
CA LYS A 386 0.24 18.33 9.86
C LYS A 386 -0.04 19.36 8.76
N LEU A 387 -0.84 18.96 7.77
CA LEU A 387 -1.29 19.90 6.72
C LEU A 387 -2.37 20.84 7.26
N THR A 388 -2.32 22.10 6.87
CA THR A 388 -3.42 23.05 6.96
C THR A 388 -4.35 22.89 5.76
N GLY A 389 -5.65 23.20 5.89
CA GLY A 389 -6.72 22.87 4.95
C GLY A 389 -6.44 23.06 3.44
N SER A 390 -5.78 24.17 3.03
CA SER A 390 -5.46 24.47 1.61
C SER A 390 -4.43 23.54 0.98
N SER A 391 -3.48 23.05 1.77
CA SER A 391 -2.45 22.12 1.29
C SER A 391 -3.00 20.72 0.99
N ILE A 392 -4.14 20.36 1.59
CA ILE A 392 -4.82 19.07 1.36
C ILE A 392 -5.39 19.02 -0.05
N GLY A 393 -6.02 20.12 -0.53
CA GLY A 393 -6.59 20.18 -1.88
C GLY A 393 -5.54 19.97 -2.98
N VAL A 394 -4.43 20.69 -2.89
CA VAL A 394 -3.30 20.59 -3.84
C VAL A 394 -2.70 19.18 -3.86
N LEU A 395 -2.48 18.60 -2.68
CA LEU A 395 -1.93 17.24 -2.56
C LEU A 395 -2.89 16.18 -3.13
N ASN A 396 -4.19 16.35 -2.94
CA ASN A 396 -5.21 15.45 -3.48
C ASN A 396 -5.26 15.50 -5.02
N VAL A 397 -5.13 16.69 -5.61
CA VAL A 397 -5.00 16.86 -7.07
C VAL A 397 -3.76 16.13 -7.57
N GLN A 398 -2.59 16.34 -6.96
CA GLN A 398 -1.35 15.66 -7.34
C GLN A 398 -1.49 14.13 -7.27
N LYS A 399 -2.01 13.60 -6.16
CA LYS A 399 -2.24 12.15 -5.98
C LYS A 399 -3.17 11.58 -7.05
N ARG A 400 -4.24 12.31 -7.37
CA ARG A 400 -5.22 11.90 -8.38
C ARG A 400 -4.60 11.84 -9.77
N ILE A 401 -3.83 12.85 -10.17
CA ILE A 401 -3.12 12.87 -11.45
C ILE A 401 -2.12 11.71 -11.52
N LYS A 402 -1.28 11.51 -10.49
CA LYS A 402 -0.29 10.42 -10.44
C LYS A 402 -0.93 9.04 -10.52
N LEU A 403 -2.09 8.87 -9.89
CA LEU A 403 -2.83 7.59 -9.86
C LEU A 403 -3.49 7.28 -11.22
N LEU A 404 -4.10 8.26 -11.87
CA LEU A 404 -4.93 8.04 -13.05
C LEU A 404 -4.18 8.25 -14.38
N CYS A 405 -3.17 9.12 -14.38
CA CYS A 405 -2.46 9.50 -15.59
C CYS A 405 -1.03 8.94 -15.66
N GLY A 406 -0.40 8.61 -14.53
CA GLY A 406 0.97 8.09 -14.49
C GLY A 406 1.93 8.99 -13.71
N ARG A 407 3.12 8.44 -13.38
CA ARG A 407 4.09 9.13 -12.53
C ARG A 407 4.80 10.31 -13.22
N GLU A 408 4.83 10.35 -14.51
CA GLU A 408 5.41 11.40 -15.34
C GLU A 408 4.57 12.68 -15.38
N TYR A 409 3.25 12.58 -15.21
CA TYR A 409 2.31 13.70 -15.20
C TYR A 409 2.16 14.28 -13.79
N GLY A 410 1.64 15.50 -13.67
CA GLY A 410 1.45 16.10 -12.35
C GLY A 410 1.28 17.60 -12.35
N LEU A 411 1.39 18.15 -11.14
CA LEU A 411 1.21 19.56 -10.82
C LEU A 411 2.55 20.21 -10.48
N SER A 412 2.78 21.42 -10.98
CA SER A 412 3.90 22.27 -10.61
C SER A 412 3.47 23.74 -10.50
N TYR A 413 4.30 24.58 -9.92
CA TYR A 413 4.00 26.00 -9.69
C TYR A 413 5.14 26.89 -10.13
N THR A 414 4.80 28.04 -10.74
CA THR A 414 5.76 29.14 -11.01
C THR A 414 5.25 30.45 -10.44
N GLU A 415 6.15 31.33 -10.05
CA GLU A 415 5.83 32.70 -9.66
C GLU A 415 5.81 33.61 -10.90
N ASN A 416 4.85 34.52 -10.96
CA ASN A 416 4.66 35.42 -12.10
C ASN A 416 5.50 36.69 -11.92
N GLU A 417 6.06 37.22 -13.01
CA GLU A 417 6.64 38.56 -13.04
C GLU A 417 5.54 39.61 -12.74
N GLY A 418 5.73 40.38 -11.67
CA GLY A 418 4.73 41.36 -11.20
C GLY A 418 3.79 40.86 -10.10
N GLY A 419 3.98 39.65 -9.61
CA GLY A 419 3.21 39.01 -8.52
C GLY A 419 2.17 38.03 -9.02
N GLY A 420 1.73 37.15 -8.10
CA GLY A 420 0.83 36.03 -8.39
C GLY A 420 1.56 34.73 -8.68
N VAL A 421 0.77 33.69 -8.90
CA VAL A 421 1.25 32.31 -9.10
C VAL A 421 0.58 31.71 -10.32
N THR A 422 1.30 30.85 -11.03
CA THR A 422 0.71 29.96 -12.05
C THR A 422 0.86 28.51 -11.60
N ALA A 423 -0.27 27.81 -11.51
CA ALA A 423 -0.30 26.36 -11.39
C ALA A 423 -0.29 25.74 -12.79
N HIS A 424 0.61 24.82 -13.03
CA HIS A 424 0.76 24.06 -14.27
C HIS A 424 0.34 22.63 -14.04
N ILE A 425 -0.63 22.13 -14.79
CA ILE A 425 -1.10 20.76 -14.79
C ILE A 425 -0.67 20.12 -16.09
N LEU A 426 0.17 19.09 -16.02
CA LEU A 426 0.57 18.32 -17.19
C LEU A 426 -0.15 16.96 -17.19
N LEU A 427 -0.83 16.65 -18.30
CA LEU A 427 -1.62 15.42 -18.47
C LEU A 427 -1.32 14.76 -19.83
N PRO A 428 -1.57 13.44 -19.98
CA PRO A 428 -1.56 12.82 -21.30
C PRO A 428 -2.73 13.34 -22.13
N LEU A 429 -2.50 13.71 -23.38
CA LEU A 429 -3.60 14.03 -24.28
C LEU A 429 -4.22 12.71 -24.77
N LYS A 430 -5.34 12.30 -24.17
CA LYS A 430 -6.16 11.15 -24.57
C LYS A 430 -7.51 11.70 -24.99
N GLU A 431 -7.88 11.45 -26.23
CA GLU A 431 -9.22 11.70 -26.73
C GLU A 431 -10.11 10.49 -26.40
N GLU A 432 -11.41 10.71 -26.18
CA GLU A 432 -12.35 9.61 -26.07
C GLU A 432 -12.35 8.84 -27.39
N LEU A 433 -12.02 7.56 -27.35
CA LEU A 433 -12.23 6.66 -28.50
C LEU A 433 -13.75 6.57 -28.68
N ALA A 434 -14.26 7.20 -29.75
CA ALA A 434 -15.64 7.23 -30.17
C ALA A 434 -16.26 5.82 -30.32
#